data_f32435b78f269669d3855cedf5e9e767
#
_entry.id   f32435b78f269669d3855cedf5e9e767
#
_cell.length_a   1.000
_cell.length_b   1.000
_cell.length_c   1.000
_cell.angle_alpha   90.00
_cell.angle_beta   90.00
_cell.angle_gamma   90.00
#
_symmetry.space_group_name_H-M   'P 1'
#
loop_
_entity.id
_entity.type
_entity.pdbx_description
1 polymer ?
#
loop_
_entity_poly.entity_id
_entity_poly.type
_entity_poly.pdbx_seq_one_letter_code
_entity_poly.pdbx_strand_id
1 'polypeptide(L)'
;FYFAVATVFETYNSFVIQMQMDFPTKNHDSLVARMYNNQVALKSLLLKESGNIRAKITASDNADLKKDYQQWLEKRENIVQHYRLSSEEAETKEFNIPTLELQANELEQRIAIALKTNLKKEAAKTVTWTDIQTGLKDGEYAVEIIRTEFYTKARWTDTIYYTALIIDKDCKVPKLVLFNNGKNLETNNIATYRRAIKTKTEDNVSYNTFWRPLKEQLTNASKIYFSSDGVYQQLNLNTLRNTETKKYILDEAEIQLVSNTKDILQEHSTV
;
A
#
# COMPACT_ATOMS: atom_id res chain seq x y z
N PHE A 1 11.61 -3.28 15.12
CA PHE A 1 11.41 -1.83 15.04
C PHE A 1 10.26 -1.49 14.07
N TYR A 2 10.31 -2.00 12.82
CA TYR A 2 9.28 -1.77 11.79
C TYR A 2 7.88 -2.12 12.29
N PHE A 3 7.66 -3.33 12.80
CA PHE A 3 6.35 -3.77 13.28
C PHE A 3 5.78 -2.87 14.40
N ALA A 4 6.62 -2.43 15.33
CA ALA A 4 6.18 -1.51 16.39
C ALA A 4 5.74 -0.16 15.83
N VAL A 5 6.46 0.37 14.83
CA VAL A 5 6.10 1.63 14.16
C VAL A 5 4.85 1.45 13.31
N ALA A 6 4.74 0.34 12.56
CA ALA A 6 3.58 0.02 11.75
C ALA A 6 2.31 -0.07 12.61
N THR A 7 2.36 -0.78 13.74
CA THR A 7 1.23 -0.88 14.68
C THR A 7 0.79 0.49 15.22
N VAL A 8 1.75 1.37 15.56
CA VAL A 8 1.43 2.74 16.01
C VAL A 8 0.73 3.53 14.90
N PHE A 9 1.24 3.43 13.67
CA PHE A 9 0.63 4.15 12.54
C PHE A 9 -0.72 3.59 12.15
N GLU A 10 -0.92 2.29 12.24
CA GLU A 10 -2.20 1.65 11.97
C GLU A 10 -3.25 2.01 13.03
N THR A 11 -2.85 2.09 14.30
CA THR A 11 -3.70 2.62 15.38
C THR A 11 -4.06 4.08 15.13
N TYR A 12 -3.10 4.89 14.66
CA TYR A 12 -3.36 6.28 14.29
C TYR A 12 -4.33 6.38 13.10
N ASN A 13 -4.16 5.55 12.06
CA ASN A 13 -5.06 5.51 10.92
C ASN A 13 -6.49 5.16 11.35
N SER A 14 -6.63 4.16 12.22
CA SER A 14 -7.93 3.79 12.81
C SER A 14 -8.57 4.95 13.56
N PHE A 15 -7.79 5.70 14.34
CA PHE A 15 -8.27 6.90 15.02
C PHE A 15 -8.74 7.98 14.03
N VAL A 16 -7.98 8.26 12.98
CA VAL A 16 -8.39 9.25 11.96
C VAL A 16 -9.68 8.83 11.27
N ILE A 17 -9.80 7.55 10.90
CA ILE A 17 -11.00 6.98 10.30
C ILE A 17 -12.20 7.13 11.25
N GLN A 18 -12.03 6.80 12.53
CA GLN A 18 -13.07 6.96 13.54
C GLN A 18 -13.54 8.41 13.64
N MET A 19 -12.60 9.36 13.69
CA MET A 19 -12.92 10.79 13.76
C MET A 19 -13.69 11.27 12.53
N GLN A 20 -13.34 10.80 11.33
CA GLN A 20 -14.07 11.11 10.09
C GLN A 20 -15.50 10.56 10.11
N MET A 21 -15.70 9.38 10.67
CA MET A 21 -17.01 8.74 10.74
C MET A 21 -17.91 9.37 11.82
N ASP A 22 -17.36 9.62 13.01
CA ASP A 22 -18.13 10.12 14.15
C ASP A 22 -18.41 11.63 14.07
N PHE A 23 -17.52 12.38 13.43
CA PHE A 23 -17.59 13.85 13.36
C PHE A 23 -17.36 14.37 11.93
N PRO A 24 -18.17 13.97 10.93
CA PRO A 24 -17.92 14.24 9.51
C PRO A 24 -17.92 15.73 9.16
N THR A 25 -18.51 16.58 10.00
CA THR A 25 -18.59 18.04 9.81
C THR A 25 -17.45 18.82 10.48
N LYS A 26 -16.60 18.12 11.25
CA LYS A 26 -15.45 18.76 11.92
C LYS A 26 -14.25 18.82 10.98
N ASN A 27 -13.40 19.81 11.22
CA ASN A 27 -12.12 19.91 10.51
C ASN A 27 -11.13 18.87 11.07
N HIS A 28 -10.63 17.99 10.21
CA HIS A 28 -9.65 16.96 10.53
C HIS A 28 -8.33 17.13 9.75
N ASP A 29 -8.11 18.27 9.13
CA ASP A 29 -7.01 18.58 8.23
C ASP A 29 -5.64 18.16 8.79
N SER A 30 -5.37 18.54 10.04
CA SER A 30 -4.10 18.21 10.70
C SER A 30 -3.91 16.70 10.93
N LEU A 31 -5.01 15.98 11.17
CA LEU A 31 -4.98 14.52 11.34
C LEU A 31 -4.70 13.84 10.02
N VAL A 32 -5.36 14.27 8.95
CA VAL A 32 -5.18 13.74 7.59
C VAL A 32 -3.77 14.04 7.07
N ALA A 33 -3.27 15.27 7.27
CA ALA A 33 -1.91 15.63 6.90
C ALA A 33 -0.86 14.77 7.61
N ARG A 34 -1.04 14.49 8.90
CA ARG A 34 -0.16 13.60 9.66
C ARG A 34 -0.29 12.15 9.18
N MET A 35 -1.49 11.68 8.86
CA MET A 35 -1.72 10.34 8.29
C MET A 35 -0.92 10.15 6.99
N TYR A 36 -0.93 11.16 6.11
CA TYR A 36 -0.13 11.15 4.89
C TYR A 36 1.38 11.02 5.19
N ASN A 37 1.91 11.89 6.07
CA ASN A 37 3.32 11.87 6.45
C ASN A 37 3.74 10.53 7.08
N ASN A 38 2.89 9.97 7.93
CA ASN A 38 3.11 8.66 8.55
C ASN A 38 3.20 7.56 7.50
N GLN A 39 2.32 7.57 6.49
CA GLN A 39 2.32 6.57 5.42
C GLN A 39 3.58 6.67 4.56
N VAL A 40 3.97 7.88 4.16
CA VAL A 40 5.23 8.12 3.43
C VAL A 40 6.44 7.64 4.23
N ALA A 41 6.48 7.94 5.53
CA ALA A 41 7.55 7.48 6.41
C ALA A 41 7.58 5.95 6.54
N LEU A 42 6.43 5.31 6.72
CA LEU A 42 6.31 3.85 6.86
C LEU A 42 6.78 3.11 5.62
N LYS A 43 6.27 3.50 4.44
CA LYS A 43 6.70 2.92 3.15
C LYS A 43 8.19 3.18 2.89
N SER A 44 8.72 4.33 3.32
CA SER A 44 10.16 4.65 3.24
C SER A 44 11.02 3.74 4.11
N LEU A 45 10.57 3.45 5.32
CA LEU A 45 11.25 2.51 6.21
C LEU A 45 11.30 1.11 5.62
N LEU A 46 10.18 0.63 5.07
CA LEU A 46 10.10 -0.68 4.41
C LEU A 46 11.10 -0.81 3.25
N LEU A 47 11.13 0.17 2.36
CA LEU A 47 12.03 0.17 1.20
C LEU A 47 13.50 0.28 1.63
N LYS A 48 13.81 1.16 2.59
CA LYS A 48 15.18 1.35 3.09
C LYS A 48 15.67 0.12 3.86
N GLU A 49 14.80 -0.48 4.68
CA GLU A 49 15.15 -1.69 5.42
C GLU A 49 15.37 -2.88 4.49
N SER A 50 14.49 -3.12 3.52
CA SER A 50 14.63 -4.25 2.59
C SER A 50 15.87 -4.14 1.70
N GLY A 51 16.17 -2.97 1.15
CA GLY A 51 17.38 -2.71 0.37
C GLY A 51 18.66 -2.82 1.19
N ASN A 52 18.69 -2.20 2.37
CA ASN A 52 19.83 -2.24 3.28
C ASN A 52 20.03 -3.64 3.89
N ILE A 53 18.97 -4.35 4.21
CA ILE A 53 19.04 -5.73 4.74
C ILE A 53 19.70 -6.64 3.72
N ARG A 54 19.23 -6.63 2.47
CA ARG A 54 19.82 -7.44 1.40
C ARG A 54 21.29 -7.13 1.18
N ALA A 55 21.65 -5.85 1.08
CA ALA A 55 23.03 -5.43 0.90
C ALA A 55 23.92 -5.86 2.08
N LYS A 56 23.46 -5.68 3.32
CA LYS A 56 24.17 -6.08 4.54
C LYS A 56 24.34 -7.59 4.66
N ILE A 57 23.32 -8.37 4.33
CA ILE A 57 23.40 -9.83 4.34
C ILE A 57 24.36 -10.31 3.27
N THR A 58 24.30 -9.74 2.07
CA THR A 58 25.20 -10.10 0.96
C THR A 58 26.66 -9.79 1.30
N ALA A 59 26.93 -8.65 1.94
CA ALA A 59 28.25 -8.20 2.35
C ALA A 59 28.74 -8.84 3.69
N SER A 60 27.87 -9.55 4.40
CA SER A 60 28.23 -10.18 5.69
C SER A 60 29.08 -11.42 5.47
N ASP A 61 30.06 -11.65 6.36
CA ASP A 61 30.81 -12.90 6.42
C ASP A 61 30.08 -14.01 7.23
N ASN A 62 28.91 -13.68 7.80
CA ASN A 62 28.11 -14.60 8.59
C ASN A 62 27.35 -15.57 7.67
N ALA A 63 27.84 -16.81 7.57
CA ALA A 63 27.26 -17.86 6.75
C ALA A 63 25.83 -18.27 7.21
N ASP A 64 25.59 -18.29 8.53
CA ASP A 64 24.26 -18.63 9.08
C ASP A 64 23.23 -17.57 8.74
N LEU A 65 23.59 -16.28 8.80
CA LEU A 65 22.71 -15.19 8.39
C LEU A 65 22.35 -15.29 6.89
N LYS A 66 23.30 -15.60 6.03
CA LYS A 66 23.04 -15.82 4.59
C LYS A 66 22.11 -17.00 4.36
N LYS A 67 22.33 -18.10 5.08
CA LYS A 67 21.48 -19.30 5.01
C LYS A 67 20.06 -19.03 5.49
N ASP A 68 19.89 -18.37 6.62
CA ASP A 68 18.56 -18.00 7.15
C ASP A 68 17.80 -17.09 6.17
N TYR A 69 18.50 -16.16 5.52
CA TYR A 69 17.90 -15.27 4.54
C TYR A 69 17.46 -16.02 3.28
N GLN A 70 18.24 -16.97 2.78
CA GLN A 70 17.85 -17.80 1.63
C GLN A 70 16.63 -18.67 1.95
N GLN A 71 16.59 -19.29 3.12
CA GLN A 71 15.44 -20.08 3.57
C GLN A 71 14.20 -19.21 3.75
N TRP A 72 14.35 -17.98 4.24
CA TRP A 72 13.24 -17.03 4.35
C TRP A 72 12.68 -16.65 2.99
N LEU A 73 13.54 -16.35 2.01
CA LEU A 73 13.12 -16.05 0.62
C LEU A 73 12.32 -17.21 0.02
N GLU A 74 12.82 -18.45 0.14
CA GLU A 74 12.16 -19.65 -0.36
C GLU A 74 10.76 -19.83 0.25
N LYS A 75 10.64 -19.68 1.59
CA LYS A 75 9.33 -19.81 2.24
C LYS A 75 8.37 -18.71 1.83
N ARG A 76 8.83 -17.49 1.71
CA ARG A 76 8.02 -16.36 1.22
C ARG A 76 7.55 -16.58 -0.23
N GLU A 77 8.41 -17.12 -1.09
CA GLU A 77 8.04 -17.46 -2.46
C GLU A 77 6.97 -18.56 -2.50
N ASN A 78 7.13 -19.61 -1.70
CA ASN A 78 6.15 -20.70 -1.60
C ASN A 78 4.79 -20.19 -1.10
N ILE A 79 4.76 -19.30 -0.11
CA ILE A 79 3.53 -18.66 0.37
C ILE A 79 2.87 -17.84 -0.75
N VAL A 80 3.65 -17.00 -1.47
CA VAL A 80 3.14 -16.20 -2.59
C VAL A 80 2.62 -17.08 -3.72
N GLN A 81 3.33 -18.16 -4.07
CA GLN A 81 2.88 -19.10 -5.09
C GLN A 81 1.56 -19.76 -4.70
N HIS A 82 1.41 -20.18 -3.45
CA HIS A 82 0.17 -20.79 -2.96
C HIS A 82 -1.01 -19.82 -3.08
N TYR A 83 -0.86 -18.56 -2.68
CA TYR A 83 -1.92 -17.55 -2.82
C TYR A 83 -2.28 -17.19 -4.27
N ARG A 84 -1.45 -17.58 -5.26
CA ARG A 84 -1.72 -17.41 -6.67
C ARG A 84 -2.48 -18.60 -7.28
N LEU A 85 -2.55 -19.74 -6.59
CA LEU A 85 -3.25 -20.93 -7.07
C LEU A 85 -4.77 -20.73 -7.00
N SER A 86 -5.49 -21.40 -7.90
CA SER A 86 -6.95 -21.57 -7.76
C SER A 86 -7.26 -22.47 -6.57
N SER A 87 -8.49 -22.43 -6.04
CA SER A 87 -8.90 -23.29 -4.93
C SER A 87 -8.67 -24.78 -5.21
N GLU A 88 -8.91 -25.23 -6.45
CA GLU A 88 -8.70 -26.62 -6.88
C GLU A 88 -7.21 -27.01 -6.92
N GLU A 89 -6.35 -26.10 -7.35
CA GLU A 89 -4.89 -26.32 -7.39
C GLU A 89 -4.27 -26.24 -5.99
N ALA A 90 -4.83 -25.43 -5.09
CA ALA A 90 -4.38 -25.30 -3.72
C ALA A 90 -4.66 -26.56 -2.88
N GLU A 91 -5.77 -27.26 -3.14
CA GLU A 91 -6.12 -28.53 -2.49
C GLU A 91 -5.21 -29.70 -2.93
N THR A 92 -4.64 -29.63 -4.11
CA THR A 92 -3.75 -30.69 -4.64
C THR A 92 -2.30 -30.56 -4.19
N LYS A 93 -1.88 -29.38 -3.71
CA LYS A 93 -0.54 -29.15 -3.18
C LYS A 93 -0.61 -29.10 -1.65
N GLU A 94 0.00 -30.08 -0.99
CA GLU A 94 0.14 -30.15 0.47
C GLU A 94 1.04 -29.05 1.05
N PHE A 95 0.65 -27.77 0.88
CA PHE A 95 1.31 -26.68 1.56
C PHE A 95 0.56 -26.35 2.85
N ASN A 96 1.17 -26.64 3.98
CA ASN A 96 0.68 -26.15 5.27
C ASN A 96 1.07 -24.67 5.43
N ILE A 97 0.24 -23.76 4.89
CA ILE A 97 0.50 -22.31 4.91
C ILE A 97 0.74 -21.79 6.31
N PRO A 98 -0.07 -22.10 7.36
CA PRO A 98 0.21 -21.67 8.72
C PRO A 98 1.59 -22.06 9.22
N THR A 99 2.06 -23.26 8.86
CA THR A 99 3.42 -23.72 9.22
C THR A 99 4.50 -22.94 8.46
N LEU A 100 4.30 -22.67 7.17
CA LEU A 100 5.24 -21.86 6.37
C LEU A 100 5.33 -20.42 6.87
N GLU A 101 4.22 -19.83 7.24
CA GLU A 101 4.17 -18.48 7.83
C GLU A 101 4.87 -18.42 9.18
N LEU A 102 4.63 -19.40 10.06
CA LEU A 102 5.33 -19.50 11.35
C LEU A 102 6.84 -19.61 11.13
N GLN A 103 7.29 -20.49 10.27
CA GLN A 103 8.72 -20.69 9.96
C GLN A 103 9.34 -19.44 9.31
N ALA A 104 8.61 -18.74 8.43
CA ALA A 104 9.09 -17.49 7.84
C ALA A 104 9.26 -16.40 8.92
N ASN A 105 8.31 -16.30 9.86
CA ASN A 105 8.38 -15.35 10.97
C ASN A 105 9.55 -15.66 11.94
N GLU A 106 9.82 -16.93 12.23
CA GLU A 106 10.98 -17.33 13.06
C GLU A 106 12.31 -16.96 12.37
N LEU A 107 12.42 -17.22 11.07
CA LEU A 107 13.60 -16.82 10.28
C LEU A 107 13.78 -15.29 10.28
N GLU A 108 12.70 -14.54 10.08
CA GLU A 108 12.72 -13.08 10.11
C GLU A 108 13.21 -12.53 11.46
N GLN A 109 12.77 -13.12 12.57
CA GLN A 109 13.26 -12.75 13.91
C GLN A 109 14.76 -13.02 14.07
N ARG A 110 15.27 -14.17 13.62
CA ARG A 110 16.71 -14.50 13.67
C ARG A 110 17.53 -13.53 12.83
N ILE A 111 17.08 -13.25 11.60
CA ILE A 111 17.73 -12.28 10.72
C ILE A 111 17.75 -10.88 11.37
N ALA A 112 16.63 -10.45 11.95
CA ALA A 112 16.53 -9.16 12.63
C ALA A 112 17.49 -9.06 13.83
N ILE A 113 17.62 -10.11 14.63
CA ILE A 113 18.54 -10.16 15.77
C ILE A 113 20.01 -10.08 15.28
N ALA A 114 20.37 -10.86 14.25
CA ALA A 114 21.73 -10.86 13.70
C ALA A 114 22.12 -9.50 13.08
N LEU A 115 21.14 -8.75 12.53
CA LEU A 115 21.37 -7.42 11.94
C LEU A 115 21.34 -6.27 12.96
N LYS A 116 20.72 -6.45 14.13
CA LYS A 116 20.63 -5.40 15.18
C LYS A 116 21.98 -4.91 15.71
N THR A 117 23.03 -5.68 15.55
CA THR A 117 24.36 -5.34 16.05
C THR A 117 25.07 -4.20 15.30
N ASN A 118 24.50 -3.67 14.17
CA ASN A 118 25.21 -2.72 13.30
C ASN A 118 24.41 -1.48 12.85
N LEU A 119 23.24 -1.17 13.45
CA LEU A 119 22.47 0.01 13.05
C LEU A 119 22.93 1.29 13.76
N LYS A 120 23.94 1.99 13.23
CA LYS A 120 24.09 3.42 13.49
C LYS A 120 22.89 4.16 12.89
N LYS A 121 22.20 4.92 13.75
CA LYS A 121 21.09 5.81 13.37
C LYS A 121 21.59 6.89 12.42
N GLU A 122 21.43 6.73 11.13
CA GLU A 122 21.34 7.86 10.22
C GLU A 122 19.92 8.42 10.32
N ALA A 123 19.79 9.61 10.89
CA ALA A 123 18.56 10.37 10.86
C ALA A 123 18.27 10.77 9.39
N ALA A 124 17.49 9.96 8.70
CA ALA A 124 17.00 10.33 7.38
C ALA A 124 16.04 11.53 7.53
N LYS A 125 16.25 12.59 6.74
CA LYS A 125 15.32 13.73 6.67
C LYS A 125 13.92 13.16 6.36
N THR A 126 12.96 13.45 7.23
CA THR A 126 11.57 13.00 7.05
C THR A 126 10.95 13.84 5.93
N VAL A 127 10.58 13.18 4.83
CA VAL A 127 9.83 13.82 3.74
C VAL A 127 8.38 13.97 4.16
N THR A 128 7.82 15.14 3.99
CA THR A 128 6.43 15.47 4.29
C THR A 128 5.58 15.56 3.01
N TRP A 129 4.26 15.57 3.16
CA TRP A 129 3.36 15.75 2.03
C TRP A 129 3.58 17.12 1.33
N THR A 130 3.97 18.16 2.07
CA THR A 130 4.30 19.48 1.51
C THR A 130 5.58 19.45 0.67
N ASP A 131 6.58 18.64 1.06
CA ASP A 131 7.76 18.44 0.22
C ASP A 131 7.35 17.76 -1.10
N ILE A 132 6.51 16.72 -1.04
CA ILE A 132 6.01 16.00 -2.23
C ILE A 132 5.20 16.93 -3.13
N GLN A 133 4.35 17.76 -2.53
CA GLN A 133 3.55 18.76 -3.24
C GLN A 133 4.41 19.68 -4.11
N THR A 134 5.57 20.09 -3.64
CA THR A 134 6.48 20.94 -4.43
C THR A 134 7.00 20.29 -5.70
N GLY A 135 6.97 18.97 -5.79
CA GLY A 135 7.33 18.21 -6.98
C GLY A 135 6.19 18.01 -7.99
N LEU A 136 4.96 18.40 -7.67
CA LEU A 136 3.82 18.23 -8.56
C LEU A 136 3.66 19.42 -9.50
N LYS A 137 3.30 19.14 -10.76
CA LYS A 137 2.96 20.13 -11.79
C LYS A 137 1.44 20.29 -11.92
N ASP A 138 1.01 21.24 -12.73
CA ASP A 138 -0.42 21.44 -13.04
C ASP A 138 -1.02 20.17 -13.64
N GLY A 139 -2.15 19.72 -13.10
CA GLY A 139 -2.82 18.49 -13.50
C GLY A 139 -2.18 17.20 -12.98
N GLU A 140 -1.11 17.28 -12.19
CA GLU A 140 -0.49 16.12 -11.54
C GLU A 140 -1.04 15.91 -10.13
N TYR A 141 -1.26 14.66 -9.78
CA TYR A 141 -1.76 14.24 -8.47
C TYR A 141 -0.86 13.16 -7.88
N ALA A 142 -0.74 13.15 -6.56
CA ALA A 142 -0.16 12.03 -5.82
C ALA A 142 -1.22 11.38 -4.94
N VAL A 143 -1.33 10.07 -5.04
CA VAL A 143 -2.34 9.25 -4.33
C VAL A 143 -1.64 8.17 -3.53
N GLU A 144 -1.85 8.18 -2.21
CA GLU A 144 -1.43 7.10 -1.30
C GLU A 144 -2.65 6.29 -0.90
N ILE A 145 -2.68 5.01 -1.28
CA ILE A 145 -3.66 4.06 -0.75
C ILE A 145 -3.13 3.47 0.54
N ILE A 146 -4.01 3.35 1.53
CA ILE A 146 -3.73 2.75 2.83
C ILE A 146 -4.79 1.70 3.13
N ARG A 147 -4.36 0.48 3.39
CA ARG A 147 -5.17 -0.57 4.00
C ARG A 147 -5.05 -0.47 5.52
N THR A 148 -6.15 -0.44 6.23
CA THR A 148 -6.17 -0.36 7.70
C THR A 148 -7.04 -1.46 8.28
N GLU A 149 -6.47 -2.31 9.12
CA GLU A 149 -7.23 -3.15 10.06
C GLU A 149 -7.70 -2.27 11.20
N PHE A 150 -9.00 -2.27 11.46
CA PHE A 150 -9.56 -1.27 12.34
C PHE A 150 -9.38 -1.61 13.80
N TYR A 151 -8.71 -0.70 14.52
CA TYR A 151 -8.50 -0.78 15.96
C TYR A 151 -9.46 0.14 16.70
N THR A 152 -10.29 -0.41 17.56
CA THR A 152 -11.22 0.35 18.40
C THR A 152 -11.45 -0.34 19.74
N LYS A 153 -11.81 0.41 20.77
CA LYS A 153 -12.09 -0.11 22.12
C LYS A 153 -10.97 -1.03 22.64
N ALA A 154 -9.71 -0.60 22.43
CA ALA A 154 -8.49 -1.29 22.85
C ALA A 154 -8.30 -2.70 22.25
N ARG A 155 -8.87 -2.98 21.07
CA ARG A 155 -8.69 -4.25 20.35
C ARG A 155 -8.71 -4.06 18.82
N TRP A 156 -8.03 -4.94 18.13
CA TRP A 156 -8.17 -5.12 16.69
C TRP A 156 -9.52 -5.78 16.37
N THR A 157 -10.10 -5.36 15.26
CA THR A 157 -11.34 -5.94 14.75
C THR A 157 -11.06 -6.66 13.42
N ASP A 158 -12.05 -7.39 12.91
CA ASP A 158 -12.00 -7.98 11.56
C ASP A 158 -12.49 -7.00 10.47
N THR A 159 -12.70 -5.75 10.84
CA THR A 159 -13.13 -4.69 9.92
C THR A 159 -11.92 -4.10 9.21
N ILE A 160 -12.01 -4.03 7.89
CA ILE A 160 -10.96 -3.45 7.04
C ILE A 160 -11.51 -2.20 6.37
N TYR A 161 -10.75 -1.12 6.47
CA TYR A 161 -10.98 0.11 5.72
C TYR A 161 -9.87 0.33 4.71
N TYR A 162 -10.22 0.94 3.59
CA TYR A 162 -9.27 1.54 2.68
C TYR A 162 -9.43 3.05 2.71
N THR A 163 -8.33 3.76 2.72
CA THR A 163 -8.31 5.20 2.54
C THR A 163 -7.41 5.57 1.38
N ALA A 164 -7.80 6.58 0.61
CA ALA A 164 -6.91 7.24 -0.32
C ALA A 164 -6.63 8.65 0.19
N LEU A 165 -5.37 8.99 0.30
CA LEU A 165 -4.89 10.32 0.60
C LEU A 165 -4.39 10.96 -0.69
N ILE A 166 -4.97 12.09 -1.07
CA ILE A 166 -4.78 12.71 -2.38
C ILE A 166 -4.24 14.13 -2.19
N ILE A 167 -3.17 14.45 -2.89
CA ILE A 167 -2.64 15.79 -2.99
C ILE A 167 -2.48 16.20 -4.45
N ASP A 168 -2.67 17.48 -4.69
CA ASP A 168 -2.34 18.18 -5.93
C ASP A 168 -1.44 19.37 -5.61
N LYS A 169 -0.94 20.06 -6.63
CA LYS A 169 -0.04 21.20 -6.50
C LYS A 169 -0.59 22.33 -5.61
N ASP A 170 -1.91 22.55 -5.63
CA ASP A 170 -2.57 23.71 -5.03
C ASP A 170 -3.37 23.36 -3.76
N CYS A 171 -3.42 22.10 -3.36
CA CYS A 171 -4.18 21.68 -2.18
C CYS A 171 -3.59 22.30 -0.90
N LYS A 172 -4.47 22.76 -0.02
CA LYS A 172 -4.07 23.29 1.30
C LYS A 172 -3.77 22.21 2.31
N VAL A 173 -4.33 21.03 2.08
CA VAL A 173 -4.24 19.83 2.93
C VAL A 173 -4.57 18.60 2.06
N PRO A 174 -4.00 17.43 2.36
CA PRO A 174 -4.36 16.21 1.67
C PRO A 174 -5.85 15.91 1.82
N LYS A 175 -6.52 15.54 0.74
CA LYS A 175 -7.90 15.05 0.76
C LYS A 175 -7.92 13.59 1.16
N LEU A 176 -8.91 13.19 1.96
CA LEU A 176 -9.13 11.81 2.37
C LEU A 176 -10.40 11.26 1.71
N VAL A 177 -10.27 10.14 1.02
CA VAL A 177 -11.38 9.32 0.53
C VAL A 177 -11.44 8.03 1.32
N LEU A 178 -12.58 7.74 1.95
CA LEU A 178 -12.78 6.56 2.79
C LEU A 178 -13.62 5.51 2.06
N PHE A 179 -13.13 4.26 2.03
CA PHE A 179 -13.85 3.09 1.54
C PHE A 179 -14.25 2.21 2.72
N ASN A 180 -15.54 2.18 3.03
CA ASN A 180 -16.08 1.54 4.24
C ASN A 180 -16.23 0.02 4.14
N ASN A 181 -16.00 -0.56 2.97
CA ASN A 181 -16.28 -1.96 2.68
C ASN A 181 -15.03 -2.77 2.32
N GLY A 182 -13.92 -2.49 2.98
CA GLY A 182 -12.60 -3.06 2.67
C GLY A 182 -12.59 -4.58 2.55
N LYS A 183 -13.28 -5.29 3.44
CA LYS A 183 -13.41 -6.75 3.37
C LYS A 183 -14.09 -7.21 2.07
N ASN A 184 -15.11 -6.50 1.61
CA ASN A 184 -15.77 -6.81 0.34
C ASN A 184 -14.88 -6.47 -0.87
N LEU A 185 -14.07 -5.41 -0.77
CA LEU A 185 -13.06 -5.10 -1.79
C LEU A 185 -12.08 -6.25 -1.96
N GLU A 186 -11.59 -6.83 -0.85
CA GLU A 186 -10.60 -7.93 -0.82
C GLU A 186 -11.18 -9.30 -1.20
N THR A 187 -12.49 -9.46 -1.23
CA THR A 187 -13.15 -10.73 -1.52
C THR A 187 -13.95 -10.65 -2.82
N ASN A 188 -15.20 -10.22 -2.75
CA ASN A 188 -16.15 -10.29 -3.86
C ASN A 188 -15.78 -9.35 -5.02
N ASN A 189 -15.33 -8.12 -4.70
CA ASN A 189 -15.07 -7.13 -5.74
C ASN A 189 -13.83 -7.50 -6.56
N ILE A 190 -12.73 -7.89 -5.91
CA ILE A 190 -11.52 -8.34 -6.63
C ILE A 190 -11.76 -9.64 -7.41
N ALA A 191 -12.57 -10.56 -6.87
CA ALA A 191 -12.94 -11.77 -7.58
C ALA A 191 -13.77 -11.46 -8.85
N THR A 192 -14.67 -10.48 -8.77
CA THR A 192 -15.44 -10.02 -9.93
C THR A 192 -14.54 -9.41 -11.00
N TYR A 193 -13.62 -8.53 -10.62
CA TYR A 193 -12.61 -7.97 -11.52
C TYR A 193 -11.79 -9.06 -12.21
N ARG A 194 -11.20 -9.98 -11.43
CA ARG A 194 -10.37 -11.08 -11.96
C ARG A 194 -11.14 -11.97 -12.91
N ARG A 195 -12.40 -12.28 -12.59
CA ARG A 195 -13.26 -13.08 -13.46
C ARG A 195 -13.50 -12.37 -14.79
N ALA A 196 -13.86 -11.08 -14.76
CA ALA A 196 -14.09 -10.30 -15.98
C ALA A 196 -12.83 -10.28 -16.89
N ILE A 197 -11.65 -10.06 -16.32
CA ILE A 197 -10.37 -10.13 -17.07
C ILE A 197 -10.13 -11.53 -17.65
N LYS A 198 -10.30 -12.59 -16.84
CA LYS A 198 -10.07 -13.99 -17.26
C LYS A 198 -11.03 -14.40 -18.37
N THR A 199 -12.31 -14.05 -18.27
CA THR A 199 -13.35 -14.44 -19.24
C THR A 199 -13.53 -13.42 -20.38
N LYS A 200 -12.78 -12.33 -20.36
CA LYS A 200 -12.88 -11.21 -21.33
C LYS A 200 -14.32 -10.68 -21.47
N THR A 201 -15.02 -10.57 -20.36
CA THR A 201 -16.39 -10.05 -20.28
C THR A 201 -16.40 -8.59 -19.82
N GLU A 202 -17.48 -7.86 -20.13
CA GLU A 202 -17.65 -6.50 -19.62
C GLU A 202 -17.73 -6.50 -18.09
N ASP A 203 -16.97 -5.59 -17.48
CA ASP A 203 -16.97 -5.35 -16.04
C ASP A 203 -17.67 -4.02 -15.77
N ASN A 204 -18.89 -4.08 -15.27
CA ASN A 204 -19.70 -2.92 -14.97
C ASN A 204 -19.63 -2.50 -13.49
N VAL A 205 -18.79 -3.13 -12.69
CA VAL A 205 -18.73 -2.94 -11.23
C VAL A 205 -17.43 -2.32 -10.78
N SER A 206 -16.31 -2.83 -11.28
CA SER A 206 -14.99 -2.51 -10.71
C SER A 206 -14.59 -1.04 -10.83
N TYR A 207 -14.94 -0.37 -11.94
CA TYR A 207 -14.68 1.06 -12.07
C TYR A 207 -15.39 1.86 -10.96
N ASN A 208 -16.68 1.60 -10.76
CA ASN A 208 -17.47 2.30 -9.74
C ASN A 208 -17.00 1.98 -8.31
N THR A 209 -16.51 0.77 -8.11
CA THR A 209 -16.08 0.30 -6.78
C THR A 209 -14.69 0.81 -6.40
N PHE A 210 -13.72 0.69 -7.31
CA PHE A 210 -12.32 0.98 -7.00
C PHE A 210 -11.85 2.37 -7.45
N TRP A 211 -12.46 2.95 -8.48
CA TRP A 211 -11.95 4.18 -9.08
C TRP A 211 -12.86 5.40 -8.94
N ARG A 212 -14.16 5.25 -9.11
CA ARG A 212 -15.11 6.39 -9.09
C ARG A 212 -14.95 7.28 -7.85
N PRO A 213 -14.80 6.75 -6.61
CA PRO A 213 -14.61 7.59 -5.42
C PRO A 213 -13.34 8.44 -5.49
N LEU A 214 -12.28 7.94 -6.14
CA LEU A 214 -11.05 8.69 -6.37
C LEU A 214 -11.23 9.74 -7.46
N LYS A 215 -11.88 9.36 -8.57
CA LYS A 215 -12.10 10.21 -9.74
C LYS A 215 -12.80 11.51 -9.38
N GLU A 216 -13.72 11.47 -8.44
CA GLU A 216 -14.45 12.66 -7.95
C GLU A 216 -13.53 13.69 -7.31
N GLN A 217 -12.34 13.29 -6.84
CA GLN A 217 -11.33 14.16 -6.25
C GLN A 217 -10.20 14.55 -7.22
N LEU A 218 -10.10 13.88 -8.38
CA LEU A 218 -9.04 14.02 -9.37
C LEU A 218 -9.51 14.89 -10.55
N THR A 219 -9.80 16.17 -10.28
CA THR A 219 -10.34 17.08 -11.28
C THR A 219 -9.29 17.44 -12.33
N ASN A 220 -9.58 17.20 -13.61
CA ASN A 220 -8.68 17.48 -14.73
C ASN A 220 -7.27 16.86 -14.58
N ALA A 221 -7.18 15.70 -13.91
CA ALA A 221 -5.93 15.00 -13.77
C ALA A 221 -5.40 14.56 -15.14
N SER A 222 -4.16 14.93 -15.45
CA SER A 222 -3.42 14.47 -16.61
C SER A 222 -2.46 13.33 -16.25
N LYS A 223 -1.88 13.39 -15.04
CA LYS A 223 -0.98 12.37 -14.51
C LYS A 223 -1.23 12.12 -13.02
N ILE A 224 -1.16 10.85 -12.64
CA ILE A 224 -1.42 10.42 -11.27
C ILE A 224 -0.30 9.49 -10.82
N TYR A 225 0.49 9.92 -9.85
CA TYR A 225 1.46 9.10 -9.14
C TYR A 225 0.71 8.29 -8.10
N PHE A 226 0.60 6.99 -8.32
CA PHE A 226 -0.26 6.12 -7.54
C PHE A 226 0.54 5.11 -6.73
N SER A 227 0.51 5.25 -5.41
CA SER A 227 1.14 4.33 -4.46
C SER A 227 0.07 3.40 -3.89
N SER A 228 0.05 2.16 -4.37
CA SER A 228 -0.95 1.15 -4.01
C SER A 228 -0.65 0.48 -2.67
N ASP A 229 -1.72 -0.07 -2.05
CA ASP A 229 -1.66 -0.94 -0.88
C ASP A 229 -2.79 -1.98 -0.93
N GLY A 230 -2.61 -3.11 -0.25
CA GLY A 230 -3.61 -4.16 -0.14
C GLY A 230 -4.14 -4.63 -1.50
N VAL A 231 -5.48 -4.65 -1.64
CA VAL A 231 -6.15 -5.12 -2.85
C VAL A 231 -5.80 -4.30 -4.11
N TYR A 232 -5.44 -3.02 -3.94
CA TYR A 232 -5.04 -2.18 -5.08
C TYR A 232 -3.74 -2.63 -5.75
N GLN A 233 -2.89 -3.40 -5.08
CA GLN A 233 -1.71 -4.03 -5.68
C GLN A 233 -2.06 -5.15 -6.68
N GLN A 234 -3.32 -5.61 -6.67
CA GLN A 234 -3.83 -6.71 -7.49
C GLN A 234 -4.67 -6.21 -8.68
N LEU A 235 -4.82 -4.89 -8.81
CA LEU A 235 -5.58 -4.23 -9.86
C LEU A 235 -4.65 -3.60 -10.89
N ASN A 236 -4.96 -3.78 -12.16
CA ASN A 236 -4.46 -2.90 -13.20
C ASN A 236 -5.49 -1.79 -13.42
N LEU A 237 -5.27 -0.63 -12.81
CA LEU A 237 -6.21 0.50 -12.90
C LEU A 237 -6.52 0.91 -14.33
N ASN A 238 -5.55 0.83 -15.24
CA ASN A 238 -5.72 1.18 -16.65
C ASN A 238 -6.79 0.34 -17.37
N THR A 239 -7.12 -0.85 -16.84
CA THR A 239 -8.15 -1.74 -17.41
C THR A 239 -9.55 -1.48 -16.87
N LEU A 240 -9.71 -0.58 -15.91
CA LEU A 240 -11.02 -0.21 -15.38
C LEU A 240 -11.74 0.71 -16.36
N ARG A 241 -12.97 0.37 -16.70
CA ARG A 241 -13.75 1.05 -17.72
C ARG A 241 -14.96 1.74 -17.09
N ASN A 242 -15.10 3.02 -17.36
CA ASN A 242 -16.30 3.79 -17.02
C ASN A 242 -17.49 3.29 -17.85
N THR A 243 -18.54 2.85 -17.17
CA THR A 243 -19.74 2.29 -17.84
C THR A 243 -20.57 3.32 -18.55
N GLU A 244 -20.50 4.59 -18.17
CA GLU A 244 -21.24 5.70 -18.74
C GLU A 244 -20.53 6.24 -20.00
N THR A 245 -19.24 6.59 -19.87
CA THR A 245 -18.45 7.18 -20.96
C THR A 245 -17.84 6.15 -21.90
N LYS A 246 -17.83 4.88 -21.50
CA LYS A 246 -17.15 3.76 -22.19
C LYS A 246 -15.63 3.91 -22.32
N LYS A 247 -15.03 4.89 -21.66
CA LYS A 247 -13.58 5.12 -21.62
C LYS A 247 -12.92 4.28 -20.54
N TYR A 248 -11.70 3.85 -20.81
CA TYR A 248 -10.83 3.29 -19.80
C TYR A 248 -10.10 4.41 -19.04
N ILE A 249 -9.58 4.11 -17.84
CA ILE A 249 -8.74 5.09 -17.10
C ILE A 249 -7.55 5.52 -17.95
N LEU A 250 -6.96 4.58 -18.68
CA LEU A 250 -5.87 4.84 -19.64
C LEU A 250 -6.18 5.97 -20.66
N ASP A 251 -7.46 6.12 -21.01
CA ASP A 251 -7.91 7.17 -21.94
C ASP A 251 -8.11 8.54 -21.26
N GLU A 252 -8.12 8.55 -19.92
CA GLU A 252 -8.47 9.74 -19.13
C GLU A 252 -7.25 10.40 -18.48
N ALA A 253 -6.30 9.61 -18.00
CA ALA A 253 -5.09 10.09 -17.32
C ALA A 253 -3.96 9.05 -17.37
N GLU A 254 -2.72 9.53 -17.33
CA GLU A 254 -1.55 8.67 -17.13
C GLU A 254 -1.49 8.21 -15.66
N ILE A 255 -1.47 6.90 -15.43
CA ILE A 255 -1.21 6.32 -14.10
C ILE A 255 0.23 5.86 -14.02
N GLN A 256 1.02 6.53 -13.19
CA GLN A 256 2.37 6.10 -12.84
C GLN A 256 2.36 5.42 -11.48
N LEU A 257 2.62 4.10 -11.45
CA LEU A 257 2.74 3.36 -10.20
C LEU A 257 4.07 3.69 -9.55
N VAL A 258 4.02 4.08 -8.27
CA VAL A 258 5.18 4.35 -7.44
C VAL A 258 5.11 3.52 -6.16
N SER A 259 6.26 3.17 -5.59
CA SER A 259 6.30 2.48 -4.30
C SER A 259 5.93 3.41 -3.15
N ASN A 260 6.23 4.70 -3.33
CA ASN A 260 5.99 5.75 -2.36
C ASN A 260 5.90 7.08 -3.13
N THR A 261 4.95 7.94 -2.81
CA THR A 261 4.79 9.23 -3.49
C THR A 261 5.98 10.18 -3.33
N LYS A 262 6.85 9.97 -2.33
CA LYS A 262 8.13 10.70 -2.24
C LYS A 262 9.06 10.49 -3.45
N ASP A 263 8.85 9.41 -4.22
CA ASP A 263 9.69 9.08 -5.37
C ASP A 263 9.57 10.14 -6.47
N ILE A 264 8.48 10.93 -6.47
CA ILE A 264 8.27 12.12 -7.32
C ILE A 264 9.45 13.09 -7.21
N LEU A 265 10.01 13.28 -6.00
CA LEU A 265 11.12 14.20 -5.77
C LEU A 265 12.43 13.76 -6.45
N GLN A 266 12.59 12.47 -6.74
CA GLN A 266 13.77 11.92 -7.40
C GLN A 266 13.69 12.05 -8.91
N GLU A 267 12.50 11.92 -9.50
CA GLU A 267 12.32 12.08 -10.96
C GLU A 267 12.66 13.48 -11.45
N HIS A 268 12.43 14.50 -10.64
CA HIS A 268 12.73 15.88 -10.99
C HIS A 268 14.19 16.30 -10.69
N SER A 269 14.98 15.44 -10.05
CA SER A 269 16.40 15.71 -9.74
C SER A 269 17.35 15.22 -10.84
N THR A 270 16.85 14.55 -11.87
CA THR A 270 17.63 13.91 -12.95
C THR A 270 17.52 14.63 -14.30
N VAL A 271 17.02 15.88 -14.32
CA VAL A 271 16.94 16.73 -15.53
C VAL A 271 17.91 17.90 -15.43
#